data_37682aad9c2ae5d9e3f5f021b9d06feb
#
_entry.id   37682aad9c2ae5d9e3f5f021b9d06feb
#
_cell.length_a   1.000
_cell.length_b   1.000
_cell.length_c   1.000
_cell.angle_alpha   90.00
_cell.angle_beta   90.00
_cell.angle_gamma   90.00
#
_symmetry.space_group_name_H-M   'P 1'
#
loop_
_entity.id
_entity.type
_entity.pdbx_description
1 polymer ?
#
loop_
_entity_poly.entity_id
_entity_poly.type
_entity_poly.pdbx_seq_one_letter_code
_entity_poly.pdbx_strand_id
1 'polypeptide(L)'
;MKVNKNPWLLGGALTAIAALSLTACGGSGSNAPAASSSPAAAESSPAAASGGKLTVWVDANREPVLKEAAADFEKQSGVKVDLVIKDFSKIQEDFLRQVPTGKGPDITIGAHDWLGNLVNNGVVQPVELGDKAGEFQDVAVNAMSYEGNTYGVPYATENLALLRNADLVKEAPKTFDDMIAAGEKADTEFPFLVQVSDVGDPFHAYPFQTSFGAPVFGTDESGAYDPADLQIGNEGGIEFAKWLAEEGEEGNLKTSIDGDIAKEKFASGDSPFFLTGPWNVEAAEDADINLEIDPIPSAGGEEAQPFVAVQGFFVSAKTENLLAATEFLTNYIGNEEVQTELYEVGNRPPANKAAFEAAKSDETIAAFGEVGANGVPMPNIPEMAAVWEFWGVAEAEIITGKADPAKRWKQMTEDIEKAISK
;
A
#
# COMPACT_ATOMS: atom_id res chain seq x y z
N MET A 1 35.32 -40.78 24.60
CA MET A 1 36.54 -41.38 23.99
C MET A 1 37.22 -40.33 23.14
N LYS A 2 38.40 -39.87 23.62
CA LYS A 2 39.54 -39.21 22.97
C LYS A 2 39.20 -38.09 21.96
N VAL A 3 39.26 -36.81 22.30
CA VAL A 3 40.41 -35.90 22.50
C VAL A 3 41.55 -36.12 21.48
N ASN A 4 41.75 -35.14 20.60
CA ASN A 4 43.11 -34.63 20.37
C ASN A 4 43.15 -33.18 19.88
N LYS A 5 44.04 -32.45 20.47
CA LYS A 5 44.40 -31.06 20.47
C LYS A 5 45.50 -30.75 19.48
N ASN A 6 45.44 -29.56 18.86
CA ASN A 6 46.53 -28.55 18.69
C ASN A 6 47.94 -28.98 18.21
N PRO A 7 48.83 -28.02 17.95
CA PRO A 7 48.82 -26.59 17.59
C PRO A 7 49.98 -26.17 16.61
N TRP A 8 50.28 -24.84 16.58
CA TRP A 8 51.57 -24.16 16.23
C TRP A 8 51.70 -23.64 14.78
N LEU A 9 52.37 -22.56 14.45
CA LEU A 9 52.92 -21.35 15.13
C LEU A 9 53.32 -20.35 13.99
N LEU A 10 53.15 -19.07 14.27
CA LEU A 10 54.09 -17.94 14.22
C LEU A 10 55.07 -17.74 13.05
N GLY A 11 55.09 -16.51 12.59
CA GLY A 11 56.19 -15.81 11.96
C GLY A 11 55.69 -14.82 10.94
N GLY A 12 55.78 -13.55 11.01
CA GLY A 12 56.75 -12.65 11.64
C GLY A 12 57.37 -11.75 10.54
N ALA A 13 57.16 -10.45 10.75
CA ALA A 13 58.08 -9.34 10.47
C ALA A 13 58.16 -8.75 9.04
N LEU A 14 57.79 -7.50 8.89
CA LEU A 14 58.56 -6.24 8.96
C LEU A 14 59.04 -5.62 7.63
N THR A 15 58.63 -4.38 7.45
CA THR A 15 59.32 -3.18 6.93
C THR A 15 59.65 -3.01 5.44
N ALA A 16 59.18 -1.93 4.84
CA ALA A 16 60.08 -0.80 4.52
C ALA A 16 59.30 0.42 3.95
N ILE A 17 59.64 1.52 4.54
CA ILE A 17 59.38 2.93 4.21
C ILE A 17 60.26 3.34 3.02
N ALA A 18 59.72 4.17 2.09
CA ALA A 18 60.54 5.10 1.34
C ALA A 18 59.70 6.35 0.97
N ALA A 19 60.07 7.43 1.58
CA ALA A 19 59.73 8.79 1.25
C ALA A 19 60.71 9.41 0.27
N LEU A 20 60.44 10.65 -0.15
CA LEU A 20 61.25 11.63 -0.88
C LEU A 20 60.78 11.79 -2.33
N SER A 21 60.66 13.00 -2.87
CA SER A 21 61.13 14.32 -2.49
C SER A 21 60.41 15.45 -3.27
N LEU A 22 60.33 16.58 -2.60
CA LEU A 22 60.08 17.91 -3.17
C LEU A 22 61.18 18.33 -4.13
N THR A 23 60.85 19.11 -5.16
CA THR A 23 61.72 20.21 -5.65
C THR A 23 60.84 21.42 -6.04
N ALA A 24 61.12 22.51 -5.40
CA ALA A 24 60.68 23.85 -5.71
C ALA A 24 61.80 24.57 -6.51
N CYS A 25 61.40 25.49 -7.38
CA CYS A 25 62.13 26.72 -7.74
C CYS A 25 61.33 27.36 -8.89
N GLY A 26 60.80 28.57 -8.92
CA GLY A 26 61.37 29.81 -8.51
C GLY A 26 61.54 30.67 -9.78
N GLY A 27 60.83 31.81 -9.92
CA GLY A 27 61.07 32.73 -11.01
C GLY A 27 60.00 33.83 -11.09
N SER A 28 60.38 35.00 -10.60
CA SER A 28 59.64 36.28 -10.54
C SER A 28 59.38 36.92 -11.90
N GLY A 29 58.33 37.71 -12.04
CA GLY A 29 58.27 38.80 -13.02
C GLY A 29 56.93 39.34 -13.44
N SER A 30 56.46 40.44 -12.77
CA SER A 30 55.84 41.67 -13.29
C SER A 30 54.40 41.70 -13.87
N ASN A 31 53.53 42.36 -13.10
CA ASN A 31 52.54 43.40 -13.44
C ASN A 31 51.53 43.26 -14.57
N ALA A 32 50.27 43.07 -14.14
CA ALA A 32 48.99 43.79 -14.30
C ALA A 32 48.52 44.27 -15.72
N PRO A 33 47.21 44.54 -15.96
CA PRO A 33 46.03 44.47 -15.09
C PRO A 33 44.81 43.70 -15.68
N ALA A 34 43.91 43.38 -14.79
CA ALA A 34 42.49 43.07 -14.84
C ALA A 34 41.73 43.05 -16.18
N ALA A 35 41.12 41.91 -16.46
CA ALA A 35 39.82 41.83 -17.10
C ALA A 35 39.03 40.77 -16.35
N SER A 36 37.94 41.23 -15.73
CA SER A 36 36.95 40.36 -15.06
C SER A 36 36.22 39.51 -16.10
N SER A 37 36.39 38.22 -16.03
CA SER A 37 35.47 37.26 -16.65
C SER A 37 34.88 36.38 -15.52
N SER A 38 33.61 36.62 -15.24
CA SER A 38 32.80 35.75 -14.43
C SER A 38 32.86 34.33 -15.00
N PRO A 39 33.03 33.30 -14.18
CA PRO A 39 32.79 31.93 -14.63
C PRO A 39 31.32 31.79 -14.88
N ALA A 40 30.93 31.46 -16.10
CA ALA A 40 29.63 30.92 -16.41
C ALA A 40 29.39 29.69 -15.51
N ALA A 41 28.29 29.66 -14.79
CA ALA A 41 27.82 28.50 -14.11
C ALA A 41 27.67 27.41 -15.18
N ALA A 42 28.49 26.39 -15.09
CA ALA A 42 28.24 25.17 -15.81
C ALA A 42 26.98 24.52 -15.19
N GLU A 43 25.89 24.58 -15.90
CA GLU A 43 24.76 23.68 -15.64
C GLU A 43 25.33 22.26 -15.68
N SER A 44 25.41 21.65 -14.50
CA SER A 44 25.67 20.24 -14.39
C SER A 44 24.42 19.52 -14.86
N SER A 45 24.37 19.15 -16.15
CA SER A 45 23.46 18.12 -16.62
C SER A 45 23.70 16.86 -15.77
N PRO A 46 22.65 16.19 -15.29
CA PRO A 46 22.81 14.91 -14.61
C PRO A 46 23.54 13.97 -15.55
N ALA A 47 24.57 13.30 -15.02
CA ALA A 47 25.26 12.27 -15.78
C ALA A 47 24.25 11.19 -16.13
N ALA A 48 23.95 11.01 -17.42
CA ALA A 48 23.11 9.95 -17.92
C ALA A 48 23.66 8.62 -17.38
N ALA A 49 22.83 7.90 -16.63
CA ALA A 49 23.14 6.55 -16.19
C ALA A 49 23.36 5.68 -17.44
N SER A 50 24.55 5.14 -17.62
CA SER A 50 24.91 4.36 -18.80
C SER A 50 24.14 3.04 -18.77
N GLY A 51 23.10 2.91 -19.66
CA GLY A 51 22.59 1.63 -20.18
C GLY A 51 22.29 0.53 -19.16
N GLY A 52 21.49 0.83 -18.11
CA GLY A 52 20.98 -0.17 -17.16
C GLY A 52 19.60 -0.68 -17.55
N LYS A 53 19.09 -1.62 -16.76
CA LYS A 53 17.73 -2.15 -16.89
C LYS A 53 17.08 -2.13 -15.51
N LEU A 54 15.85 -1.65 -15.42
CA LEU A 54 14.99 -1.76 -14.24
C LEU A 54 13.94 -2.85 -14.48
N THR A 55 13.66 -3.63 -13.45
CA THR A 55 12.51 -4.54 -13.39
C THR A 55 11.53 -4.03 -12.37
N VAL A 56 10.28 -3.80 -12.76
CA VAL A 56 9.21 -3.26 -11.91
C VAL A 56 8.09 -4.28 -11.80
N TRP A 57 7.70 -4.65 -10.58
CA TRP A 57 6.51 -5.43 -10.35
C TRP A 57 5.31 -4.52 -10.16
N VAL A 58 4.26 -4.78 -10.91
CA VAL A 58 3.03 -4.01 -10.99
C VAL A 58 1.84 -4.95 -11.25
N ASP A 59 0.64 -4.53 -10.94
CA ASP A 59 -0.57 -5.25 -11.34
C ASP A 59 -1.14 -4.78 -12.68
N ALA A 60 -2.14 -5.50 -13.16
CA ALA A 60 -2.75 -5.24 -14.47
C ALA A 60 -3.50 -3.90 -14.56
N ASN A 61 -4.02 -3.38 -13.43
CA ASN A 61 -4.75 -2.11 -13.40
C ASN A 61 -3.83 -0.91 -13.66
N ARG A 62 -2.58 -0.96 -13.17
CA ARG A 62 -1.61 0.14 -13.27
C ARG A 62 -0.64 0.00 -14.47
N GLU A 63 -0.54 -1.23 -15.03
CA GLU A 63 0.42 -1.52 -16.12
C GLU A 63 0.29 -0.57 -17.32
N PRO A 64 -0.90 -0.20 -17.83
CA PRO A 64 -1.02 0.65 -18.99
C PRO A 64 -0.30 2.00 -18.83
N VAL A 65 -0.54 2.69 -17.72
CA VAL A 65 0.07 4.00 -17.41
C VAL A 65 1.57 3.86 -17.18
N LEU A 66 1.99 2.86 -16.40
CA LEU A 66 3.40 2.66 -16.13
C LEU A 66 4.20 2.30 -17.39
N LYS A 67 3.57 1.69 -18.38
CA LYS A 67 4.19 1.38 -19.67
C LYS A 67 4.53 2.63 -20.47
N GLU A 68 3.66 3.64 -20.43
CA GLU A 68 3.91 4.93 -21.07
C GLU A 68 5.03 5.69 -20.34
N ALA A 69 4.94 5.81 -19.01
CA ALA A 69 5.98 6.40 -18.17
C ALA A 69 7.35 5.70 -18.33
N ALA A 70 7.37 4.38 -18.45
CA ALA A 70 8.57 3.59 -18.71
C ALA A 70 9.19 3.89 -20.08
N ALA A 71 8.36 4.04 -21.12
CA ALA A 71 8.84 4.37 -22.47
C ALA A 71 9.45 5.77 -22.53
N ASP A 72 8.86 6.73 -21.83
CA ASP A 72 9.40 8.10 -21.75
C ASP A 72 10.69 8.15 -20.93
N PHE A 73 10.78 7.41 -19.82
CA PHE A 73 12.00 7.28 -19.06
C PHE A 73 13.12 6.64 -19.90
N GLU A 74 12.86 5.53 -20.60
CA GLU A 74 13.83 4.88 -21.50
C GLU A 74 14.36 5.84 -22.57
N LYS A 75 13.47 6.62 -23.17
CA LYS A 75 13.83 7.60 -24.21
C LYS A 75 14.75 8.70 -23.69
N GLN A 76 14.58 9.13 -22.42
CA GLN A 76 15.35 10.23 -21.84
C GLN A 76 16.64 9.76 -21.17
N SER A 77 16.58 8.66 -20.43
CA SER A 77 17.71 8.14 -19.63
C SER A 77 18.56 7.08 -20.37
N GLY A 78 17.98 6.42 -21.37
CA GLY A 78 18.58 5.23 -22.01
C GLY A 78 18.52 3.97 -21.14
N VAL A 79 17.83 4.00 -19.99
CA VAL A 79 17.61 2.87 -19.09
C VAL A 79 16.29 2.18 -19.44
N LYS A 80 16.34 0.90 -19.77
CA LYS A 80 15.15 0.12 -20.07
C LYS A 80 14.38 -0.20 -18.80
N VAL A 81 13.03 -0.12 -18.86
CA VAL A 81 12.14 -0.54 -17.78
C VAL A 81 11.29 -1.72 -18.24
N ASP A 82 11.48 -2.87 -17.62
CA ASP A 82 10.67 -4.06 -17.87
C ASP A 82 9.58 -4.19 -16.77
N LEU A 83 8.32 -4.08 -17.15
CA LEU A 83 7.18 -4.31 -16.26
C LEU A 83 6.89 -5.81 -16.18
N VAL A 84 6.69 -6.30 -14.97
CA VAL A 84 6.28 -7.68 -14.67
C VAL A 84 4.94 -7.64 -13.97
N ILE A 85 3.91 -8.08 -14.66
CA ILE A 85 2.54 -8.10 -14.14
C ILE A 85 2.41 -9.20 -13.10
N LYS A 86 1.90 -8.85 -11.94
CA LYS A 86 1.67 -9.70 -10.78
C LYS A 86 0.24 -9.54 -10.27
N ASP A 87 -0.29 -10.56 -9.64
CA ASP A 87 -1.46 -10.45 -8.79
C ASP A 87 -1.08 -9.63 -7.54
N PHE A 88 -1.77 -8.50 -7.30
CA PHE A 88 -1.48 -7.60 -6.19
C PHE A 88 -1.46 -8.31 -4.84
N SER A 89 -2.38 -9.25 -4.63
CA SER A 89 -2.48 -10.05 -3.39
C SER A 89 -1.25 -10.95 -3.13
N LYS A 90 -0.39 -11.16 -4.14
CA LYS A 90 0.81 -12.02 -4.05
C LYS A 90 2.12 -11.23 -4.06
N ILE A 91 2.06 -9.93 -4.35
CA ILE A 91 3.28 -9.12 -4.53
C ILE A 91 4.11 -9.10 -3.24
N GLN A 92 3.50 -8.84 -2.08
CA GLN A 92 4.22 -8.74 -0.81
C GLN A 92 4.96 -10.03 -0.47
N GLU A 93 4.25 -11.18 -0.50
CA GLU A 93 4.84 -12.50 -0.21
C GLU A 93 5.97 -12.82 -1.17
N ASP A 94 5.74 -12.62 -2.47
CA ASP A 94 6.74 -12.86 -3.51
C ASP A 94 7.97 -11.95 -3.33
N PHE A 95 7.79 -10.69 -2.98
CA PHE A 95 8.86 -9.72 -2.77
C PHE A 95 9.74 -10.11 -1.57
N LEU A 96 9.11 -10.38 -0.42
CA LEU A 96 9.78 -10.86 0.79
C LEU A 96 10.59 -12.14 0.53
N ARG A 97 10.05 -13.05 -0.27
CA ARG A 97 10.69 -14.32 -0.59
C ARG A 97 11.81 -14.21 -1.62
N GLN A 98 11.67 -13.34 -2.64
CA GLN A 98 12.57 -13.32 -3.80
C GLN A 98 13.71 -12.31 -3.67
N VAL A 99 13.49 -11.15 -3.04
CA VAL A 99 14.54 -10.12 -2.88
C VAL A 99 15.77 -10.65 -2.15
N PRO A 100 15.68 -11.37 -1.01
CA PRO A 100 16.88 -11.89 -0.34
C PRO A 100 17.71 -12.85 -1.19
N THR A 101 17.09 -13.48 -2.20
CA THR A 101 17.77 -14.42 -3.11
C THR A 101 18.34 -13.75 -4.37
N GLY A 102 18.18 -12.43 -4.50
CA GLY A 102 18.61 -11.68 -5.69
C GLY A 102 17.74 -11.94 -6.94
N LYS A 103 16.50 -12.44 -6.77
CA LYS A 103 15.55 -12.73 -7.86
C LYS A 103 14.36 -11.77 -7.86
N GLY A 104 14.32 -10.83 -6.91
CA GLY A 104 13.29 -9.81 -6.84
C GLY A 104 13.45 -8.73 -7.93
N PRO A 105 12.48 -7.80 -8.02
CA PRO A 105 12.56 -6.65 -8.90
C PRO A 105 13.48 -5.57 -8.35
N ASP A 106 13.73 -4.51 -9.13
CA ASP A 106 14.33 -3.26 -8.64
C ASP A 106 13.31 -2.40 -7.91
N ILE A 107 12.07 -2.40 -8.39
CA ILE A 107 10.95 -1.63 -7.86
C ILE A 107 9.72 -2.53 -7.74
N THR A 108 8.94 -2.34 -6.69
CA THR A 108 7.63 -2.98 -6.54
C THR A 108 6.57 -1.97 -6.12
N ILE A 109 5.35 -2.14 -6.62
CA ILE A 109 4.18 -1.49 -6.05
C ILE A 109 3.82 -2.15 -4.72
N GLY A 110 3.16 -1.40 -3.84
CA GLY A 110 2.61 -1.96 -2.61
C GLY A 110 1.88 -0.95 -1.75
N ALA A 111 1.16 -1.45 -0.76
CA ALA A 111 0.45 -0.66 0.22
C ALA A 111 1.38 -0.29 1.40
N HIS A 112 1.08 0.84 2.04
CA HIS A 112 1.95 1.39 3.09
C HIS A 112 2.00 0.53 4.37
N ASP A 113 0.96 -0.24 4.67
CA ASP A 113 0.93 -1.18 5.81
C ASP A 113 1.98 -2.30 5.70
N TRP A 114 2.50 -2.56 4.48
CA TRP A 114 3.60 -3.51 4.29
C TRP A 114 4.93 -2.97 4.80
N LEU A 115 5.05 -1.64 4.95
CA LEU A 115 6.31 -0.95 5.15
C LEU A 115 7.12 -1.48 6.33
N GLY A 116 6.50 -1.57 7.51
CA GLY A 116 7.18 -2.07 8.70
C GLY A 116 7.75 -3.48 8.50
N ASN A 117 6.98 -4.38 7.90
CA ASN A 117 7.42 -5.73 7.57
C ASN A 117 8.54 -5.75 6.53
N LEU A 118 8.44 -4.93 5.47
CA LEU A 118 9.48 -4.85 4.43
C LEU A 118 10.81 -4.32 4.97
N VAL A 119 10.77 -3.31 5.84
CA VAL A 119 11.94 -2.72 6.48
C VAL A 119 12.59 -3.72 7.45
N ASN A 120 11.81 -4.37 8.31
CA ASN A 120 12.31 -5.36 9.27
C ASN A 120 12.97 -6.56 8.58
N ASN A 121 12.48 -6.96 7.41
CA ASN A 121 13.09 -8.02 6.61
C ASN A 121 14.27 -7.52 5.75
N GLY A 122 14.60 -6.23 5.76
CA GLY A 122 15.71 -5.65 5.01
C GLY A 122 15.58 -5.82 3.50
N VAL A 123 14.34 -5.81 2.96
CA VAL A 123 14.08 -6.01 1.53
C VAL A 123 13.86 -4.71 0.76
N VAL A 124 13.64 -3.60 1.46
CA VAL A 124 13.53 -2.26 0.88
C VAL A 124 14.64 -1.35 1.39
N GLN A 125 14.91 -0.27 0.67
CA GLN A 125 15.86 0.76 1.08
C GLN A 125 15.22 2.14 1.01
N PRO A 126 15.72 3.13 1.79
CA PRO A 126 15.21 4.48 1.77
C PRO A 126 15.24 5.12 0.38
N VAL A 127 14.23 5.96 0.12
CA VAL A 127 14.13 6.80 -1.09
C VAL A 127 14.13 8.25 -0.65
N GLU A 128 15.13 9.00 -1.12
CA GLU A 128 15.25 10.43 -0.82
C GLU A 128 14.33 11.24 -1.74
N LEU A 129 13.22 11.74 -1.22
CA LEU A 129 12.32 12.63 -1.97
C LEU A 129 12.87 14.05 -2.10
N GLY A 130 13.73 14.49 -1.16
CA GLY A 130 14.28 15.85 -1.14
C GLY A 130 13.18 16.91 -1.16
N ASP A 131 13.35 17.93 -1.99
CA ASP A 131 12.38 19.04 -2.13
C ASP A 131 11.03 18.55 -2.70
N LYS A 132 11.01 17.41 -3.39
CA LYS A 132 9.78 16.83 -3.96
C LYS A 132 8.81 16.28 -2.90
N ALA A 133 9.25 16.03 -1.67
CA ALA A 133 8.34 15.64 -0.60
C ALA A 133 7.18 16.65 -0.43
N GLY A 134 7.44 17.94 -0.68
CA GLY A 134 6.43 18.99 -0.63
C GLY A 134 5.38 18.94 -1.75
N GLU A 135 5.60 18.17 -2.82
CA GLU A 135 4.66 17.99 -3.93
C GLU A 135 3.56 16.98 -3.59
N PHE A 136 3.76 16.13 -2.56
CA PHE A 136 2.79 15.12 -2.12
C PHE A 136 1.99 15.59 -0.91
N GLN A 137 0.83 14.99 -0.72
CA GLN A 137 0.04 15.14 0.50
C GLN A 137 0.83 14.63 1.71
N ASP A 138 0.81 15.38 2.81
CA ASP A 138 1.62 15.07 4.00
C ASP A 138 1.25 13.69 4.59
N VAL A 139 -0.03 13.33 4.58
CA VAL A 139 -0.52 12.00 5.01
C VAL A 139 0.10 10.87 4.16
N ALA A 140 0.26 11.09 2.86
CA ALA A 140 0.83 10.08 1.95
C ALA A 140 2.34 9.89 2.17
N VAL A 141 3.09 10.97 2.39
CA VAL A 141 4.52 10.90 2.74
C VAL A 141 4.73 10.23 4.09
N ASN A 142 3.91 10.59 5.08
CA ASN A 142 4.00 10.02 6.42
C ASN A 142 3.70 8.51 6.40
N ALA A 143 2.70 8.07 5.64
CA ALA A 143 2.38 6.66 5.48
C ALA A 143 3.53 5.85 4.85
N MET A 144 4.30 6.45 3.92
CA MET A 144 5.48 5.84 3.29
C MET A 144 6.76 6.01 4.10
N SER A 145 6.67 6.52 5.33
CA SER A 145 7.81 6.76 6.21
C SER A 145 7.79 5.84 7.42
N TYR A 146 8.96 5.33 7.81
CA TYR A 146 9.14 4.48 8.97
C TYR A 146 10.47 4.81 9.66
N GLU A 147 10.47 4.97 10.99
CA GLU A 147 11.64 5.36 11.80
C GLU A 147 12.40 6.59 11.26
N GLY A 148 11.65 7.57 10.74
CA GLY A 148 12.18 8.85 10.27
C GLY A 148 12.77 8.82 8.85
N ASN A 149 12.69 7.72 8.12
CA ASN A 149 13.11 7.60 6.73
C ASN A 149 11.90 7.34 5.83
N THR A 150 11.89 7.92 4.63
CA THR A 150 10.90 7.58 3.60
C THR A 150 11.42 6.40 2.78
N TYR A 151 10.57 5.41 2.53
CA TYR A 151 10.93 4.18 1.81
C TYR A 151 10.19 4.00 0.49
N GLY A 152 9.15 4.78 0.26
CA GLY A 152 8.34 4.67 -0.94
C GLY A 152 7.96 6.03 -1.52
N VAL A 153 7.66 6.05 -2.81
CA VAL A 153 7.05 7.20 -3.48
C VAL A 153 5.54 6.94 -3.54
N PRO A 154 4.72 7.73 -2.80
CA PRO A 154 3.28 7.54 -2.81
C PRO A 154 2.70 7.97 -4.15
N TYR A 155 1.66 7.27 -4.62
CA TYR A 155 0.95 7.72 -5.82
C TYR A 155 -0.56 7.93 -5.59
N ALA A 156 -1.18 7.25 -4.63
CA ALA A 156 -2.61 7.39 -4.36
C ALA A 156 -2.96 7.13 -2.90
N THR A 157 -4.10 7.68 -2.48
CA THR A 157 -4.82 7.29 -1.26
C THR A 157 -6.05 6.49 -1.65
N GLU A 158 -6.55 5.63 -0.74
CA GLU A 158 -7.77 4.86 -0.99
C GLU A 158 -8.46 4.45 0.31
N ASN A 159 -9.77 4.28 0.23
CA ASN A 159 -10.60 3.70 1.28
C ASN A 159 -11.78 2.96 0.64
N LEU A 160 -12.47 2.13 1.43
CA LEU A 160 -13.73 1.54 1.01
C LEU A 160 -14.88 2.52 1.15
N ALA A 161 -15.91 2.32 0.33
CA ALA A 161 -17.21 2.96 0.42
C ALA A 161 -18.30 1.97 -0.03
N LEU A 162 -19.57 2.30 0.17
CA LEU A 162 -20.67 1.53 -0.35
C LEU A 162 -21.05 2.04 -1.74
N LEU A 163 -20.80 1.25 -2.77
CA LEU A 163 -21.30 1.50 -4.11
C LEU A 163 -22.77 1.07 -4.19
N ARG A 164 -23.65 1.95 -4.66
CA ARG A 164 -25.08 1.69 -4.79
C ARG A 164 -25.55 1.91 -6.23
N ASN A 165 -26.29 0.94 -6.75
CA ASN A 165 -27.05 1.09 -7.97
C ASN A 165 -28.37 1.86 -7.69
N ALA A 166 -28.38 3.16 -7.98
CA ALA A 166 -29.50 4.04 -7.68
C ALA A 166 -30.76 3.75 -8.53
N ASP A 167 -30.68 2.92 -9.56
CA ASP A 167 -31.86 2.46 -10.28
C ASP A 167 -32.59 1.34 -9.55
N LEU A 168 -31.88 0.57 -8.74
CA LEU A 168 -32.45 -0.51 -7.93
C LEU A 168 -32.89 -0.02 -6.54
N VAL A 169 -32.06 0.79 -5.87
CA VAL A 169 -32.36 1.35 -4.55
C VAL A 169 -32.06 2.84 -4.55
N LYS A 170 -33.07 3.68 -4.20
CA LYS A 170 -32.99 5.14 -4.33
C LYS A 170 -32.29 5.84 -3.16
N GLU A 171 -32.35 5.29 -1.97
CA GLU A 171 -31.86 5.91 -0.74
C GLU A 171 -30.69 5.12 -0.15
N ALA A 172 -29.67 5.83 0.35
CA ALA A 172 -28.55 5.23 1.07
C ALA A 172 -29.01 4.57 2.37
N PRO A 173 -28.63 3.32 2.66
CA PRO A 173 -28.95 2.65 3.91
C PRO A 173 -28.09 3.23 5.05
N LYS A 174 -28.65 3.24 6.29
CA LYS A 174 -27.92 3.73 7.47
C LYS A 174 -27.38 2.60 8.34
N THR A 175 -28.04 1.46 8.31
CA THR A 175 -27.63 0.27 9.04
C THR A 175 -27.47 -0.89 8.07
N PHE A 176 -26.72 -1.90 8.49
CA PHE A 176 -26.55 -3.13 7.71
C PHE A 176 -27.89 -3.82 7.45
N ASP A 177 -28.76 -3.89 8.47
CA ASP A 177 -30.11 -4.47 8.37
C ASP A 177 -30.98 -3.71 7.35
N ASP A 178 -30.92 -2.35 7.34
CA ASP A 178 -31.61 -1.54 6.34
C ASP A 178 -31.10 -1.83 4.92
N MET A 179 -29.79 -2.05 4.76
CA MET A 179 -29.15 -2.39 3.49
C MET A 179 -29.66 -3.75 2.97
N ILE A 180 -29.60 -4.77 3.81
CA ILE A 180 -30.11 -6.11 3.46
C ILE A 180 -31.61 -6.06 3.12
N ALA A 181 -32.41 -5.42 3.96
CA ALA A 181 -33.85 -5.27 3.70
C ALA A 181 -34.17 -4.52 2.41
N ALA A 182 -33.38 -3.52 2.05
CA ALA A 182 -33.52 -2.80 0.77
C ALA A 182 -33.08 -3.67 -0.43
N GLY A 183 -31.98 -4.42 -0.27
CA GLY A 183 -31.49 -5.35 -1.28
C GLY A 183 -32.46 -6.49 -1.58
N GLU A 184 -33.07 -7.09 -0.55
CA GLU A 184 -34.10 -8.12 -0.71
C GLU A 184 -35.33 -7.60 -1.49
N LYS A 185 -35.72 -6.34 -1.26
CA LYS A 185 -36.83 -5.71 -1.99
C LYS A 185 -36.51 -5.43 -3.45
N ALA A 186 -35.23 -5.28 -3.78
CA ALA A 186 -34.79 -5.08 -5.16
C ALA A 186 -34.96 -6.34 -6.04
N ASP A 187 -35.19 -7.51 -5.40
CA ASP A 187 -35.42 -8.82 -6.04
C ASP A 187 -34.27 -9.22 -6.98
N THR A 188 -33.05 -8.96 -6.55
CA THR A 188 -31.79 -9.32 -7.25
C THR A 188 -31.20 -10.61 -6.68
N GLU A 189 -30.16 -11.18 -7.32
CA GLU A 189 -29.52 -12.44 -6.88
C GLU A 189 -28.88 -12.29 -5.49
N PHE A 190 -28.29 -11.12 -5.23
CA PHE A 190 -27.63 -10.79 -3.97
C PHE A 190 -28.23 -9.52 -3.38
N PRO A 191 -28.66 -9.50 -2.12
CA PRO A 191 -29.10 -8.27 -1.45
C PRO A 191 -27.92 -7.29 -1.27
N PHE A 192 -26.69 -7.80 -1.16
CA PHE A 192 -25.47 -7.07 -0.91
C PHE A 192 -24.28 -7.91 -1.43
N LEU A 193 -23.22 -7.23 -1.88
CA LEU A 193 -21.95 -7.84 -2.29
C LEU A 193 -20.79 -7.24 -1.49
N VAL A 194 -19.93 -8.12 -1.03
CA VAL A 194 -18.58 -7.83 -0.53
C VAL A 194 -17.70 -9.04 -0.83
N GLN A 195 -16.44 -8.80 -1.19
CA GLN A 195 -15.50 -9.91 -1.31
C GLN A 195 -15.14 -10.45 0.06
N VAL A 196 -15.11 -11.78 0.18
CA VAL A 196 -14.68 -12.51 1.39
C VAL A 196 -13.55 -13.47 1.06
N SER A 197 -13.72 -14.26 -0.03
CA SER A 197 -12.80 -15.31 -0.46
C SER A 197 -12.62 -16.48 0.53
N ASP A 198 -11.97 -17.55 0.08
CA ASP A 198 -11.73 -18.76 0.90
C ASP A 198 -10.82 -18.53 2.12
N VAL A 199 -10.06 -17.43 2.12
CA VAL A 199 -9.09 -17.07 3.17
C VAL A 199 -9.57 -15.91 4.06
N GLY A 200 -10.79 -15.44 3.84
CA GLY A 200 -11.31 -14.23 4.47
C GLY A 200 -10.76 -12.94 3.82
N ASP A 201 -11.38 -11.82 4.15
CA ASP A 201 -10.93 -10.50 3.68
C ASP A 201 -11.15 -9.43 4.78
N PRO A 202 -10.25 -9.36 5.74
CA PRO A 202 -10.37 -8.42 6.84
C PRO A 202 -10.35 -6.96 6.41
N PHE A 203 -9.71 -6.62 5.30
CA PHE A 203 -9.70 -5.24 4.80
C PHE A 203 -11.12 -4.79 4.44
N HIS A 204 -11.89 -5.65 3.76
CA HIS A 204 -13.27 -5.33 3.39
C HIS A 204 -14.25 -5.51 4.56
N ALA A 205 -13.96 -6.39 5.51
CA ALA A 205 -14.80 -6.59 6.70
C ALA A 205 -14.56 -5.54 7.80
N TYR A 206 -13.41 -4.86 7.80
CA TYR A 206 -12.97 -3.93 8.84
C TYR A 206 -13.96 -2.80 9.15
N PRO A 207 -14.63 -2.14 8.18
CA PRO A 207 -15.61 -1.12 8.49
C PRO A 207 -16.74 -1.63 9.37
N PHE A 208 -17.20 -2.86 9.14
CA PHE A 208 -18.20 -3.47 10.01
C PHE A 208 -17.63 -3.77 11.39
N GLN A 209 -16.38 -4.27 11.48
CA GLN A 209 -15.72 -4.52 12.77
C GLN A 209 -15.61 -3.23 13.61
N THR A 210 -15.22 -2.12 13.00
CA THR A 210 -15.14 -0.84 13.72
C THR A 210 -16.49 -0.38 14.25
N SER A 211 -17.59 -0.70 13.56
CA SER A 211 -18.93 -0.37 14.03
C SER A 211 -19.37 -1.12 15.30
N PHE A 212 -18.62 -2.18 15.70
CA PHE A 212 -18.73 -2.83 17.02
C PHE A 212 -17.73 -2.28 18.05
N GLY A 213 -16.98 -1.20 17.73
CA GLY A 213 -15.97 -0.65 18.63
C GLY A 213 -14.71 -1.49 18.76
N ALA A 214 -14.31 -2.22 17.72
CA ALA A 214 -13.16 -3.12 17.72
C ALA A 214 -12.07 -2.70 16.73
N PRO A 215 -11.28 -1.64 16.98
CA PRO A 215 -10.10 -1.33 16.19
C PRO A 215 -9.03 -2.44 16.31
N VAL A 216 -8.01 -2.42 15.45
CA VAL A 216 -6.92 -3.41 15.54
C VAL A 216 -6.02 -3.12 16.73
N PHE A 217 -5.49 -1.90 16.80
CA PHE A 217 -4.63 -1.43 17.89
C PHE A 217 -5.20 -0.15 18.49
N GLY A 218 -4.85 0.11 19.75
CA GLY A 218 -4.99 1.43 20.34
C GLY A 218 -3.94 2.40 19.81
N THR A 219 -4.11 3.68 20.14
CA THR A 219 -3.17 4.75 19.77
C THR A 219 -2.70 5.48 21.01
N ASP A 220 -1.46 5.97 20.98
CA ASP A 220 -0.91 6.83 22.01
C ASP A 220 -1.45 8.29 21.93
N GLU A 221 -1.00 9.16 22.84
CA GLU A 221 -1.41 10.57 22.88
C GLU A 221 -1.05 11.36 21.59
N SER A 222 -0.13 10.87 20.77
CA SER A 222 0.26 11.47 19.49
C SER A 222 -0.58 10.95 18.31
N GLY A 223 -1.40 9.93 18.52
CA GLY A 223 -2.15 9.22 17.49
C GLY A 223 -1.36 8.11 16.79
N ALA A 224 -0.15 7.78 17.27
CA ALA A 224 0.62 6.65 16.74
C ALA A 224 0.09 5.34 17.32
N TYR A 225 0.10 4.27 16.51
CA TYR A 225 -0.33 2.95 16.96
C TYR A 225 0.58 2.37 18.03
N ASP A 226 -0.01 1.84 19.09
CA ASP A 226 0.70 1.12 20.14
C ASP A 226 0.57 -0.39 19.92
N PRO A 227 1.64 -1.08 19.51
CA PRO A 227 1.59 -2.53 19.28
C PRO A 227 1.37 -3.34 20.57
N ALA A 228 1.56 -2.74 21.75
CA ALA A 228 1.26 -3.37 23.01
C ALA A 228 -0.22 -3.29 23.40
N ASP A 229 -1.00 -2.43 22.73
CA ASP A 229 -2.44 -2.27 22.96
C ASP A 229 -3.25 -2.89 21.81
N LEU A 230 -3.24 -4.23 21.74
CA LEU A 230 -4.01 -4.99 20.76
C LEU A 230 -5.51 -4.97 21.15
N GLN A 231 -6.32 -4.25 20.39
CA GLN A 231 -7.75 -4.01 20.67
C GLN A 231 -8.70 -4.97 19.94
N ILE A 232 -8.24 -5.66 18.90
CA ILE A 232 -9.04 -6.54 18.05
C ILE A 232 -9.81 -7.61 18.84
N GLY A 233 -9.29 -8.02 19.99
CA GLY A 233 -9.85 -9.05 20.88
C GLY A 233 -10.77 -8.53 21.96
N ASN A 234 -11.14 -7.25 21.97
CA ASN A 234 -12.03 -6.65 22.96
C ASN A 234 -13.46 -7.21 22.89
N GLU A 235 -14.38 -6.69 23.71
CA GLU A 235 -15.77 -7.15 23.73
C GLU A 235 -16.48 -6.92 22.36
N GLY A 236 -16.21 -5.76 21.71
CA GLY A 236 -16.73 -5.48 20.38
C GLY A 236 -16.24 -6.47 19.32
N GLY A 237 -14.96 -6.90 19.36
CA GLY A 237 -14.44 -7.92 18.47
C GLY A 237 -15.13 -9.29 18.64
N ILE A 238 -15.50 -9.64 19.86
CA ILE A 238 -16.29 -10.86 20.12
C ILE A 238 -17.72 -10.75 19.57
N GLU A 239 -18.34 -9.58 19.69
CA GLU A 239 -19.68 -9.35 19.11
C GLU A 239 -19.63 -9.32 17.58
N PHE A 240 -18.59 -8.71 16.99
CA PHE A 240 -18.34 -8.77 15.55
C PHE A 240 -18.17 -10.22 15.05
N ALA A 241 -17.44 -11.05 15.77
CA ALA A 241 -17.28 -12.46 15.40
C ALA A 241 -18.63 -13.24 15.41
N LYS A 242 -19.54 -12.91 16.33
CA LYS A 242 -20.89 -13.49 16.36
C LYS A 242 -21.71 -13.02 15.17
N TRP A 243 -21.65 -11.73 14.85
CA TRP A 243 -22.26 -11.15 13.67
C TRP A 243 -21.77 -11.80 12.37
N LEU A 244 -20.45 -12.02 12.21
CA LEU A 244 -19.90 -12.75 11.06
C LEU A 244 -20.50 -14.17 10.90
N ALA A 245 -20.74 -14.86 12.02
CA ALA A 245 -21.36 -16.20 11.99
C ALA A 245 -22.83 -16.12 11.59
N GLU A 246 -23.59 -15.13 12.08
CA GLU A 246 -24.98 -14.89 11.75
C GLU A 246 -25.14 -14.57 10.27
N GLU A 247 -24.35 -13.61 9.75
CA GLU A 247 -24.41 -13.21 8.35
C GLU A 247 -23.92 -14.34 7.38
N GLY A 248 -23.02 -15.17 7.87
CA GLY A 248 -22.60 -16.38 7.17
C GLY A 248 -23.72 -17.45 7.09
N GLU A 249 -24.47 -17.65 8.18
CA GLU A 249 -25.62 -18.58 8.25
C GLU A 249 -26.81 -18.06 7.40
N GLU A 250 -27.07 -16.77 7.41
CA GLU A 250 -28.08 -16.12 6.58
C GLU A 250 -27.69 -16.05 5.10
N GLY A 251 -26.39 -16.20 4.79
CA GLY A 251 -25.86 -16.20 3.43
C GLY A 251 -25.65 -14.81 2.85
N ASN A 252 -25.57 -13.78 3.68
CA ASN A 252 -25.20 -12.42 3.31
C ASN A 252 -23.68 -12.30 3.11
N LEU A 253 -22.88 -13.05 3.90
CA LEU A 253 -21.45 -13.22 3.72
C LEU A 253 -21.10 -14.61 3.19
N LYS A 254 -20.34 -14.70 2.11
CA LYS A 254 -20.00 -15.97 1.45
C LYS A 254 -18.53 -16.03 1.07
N THR A 255 -17.80 -17.04 1.55
CA THR A 255 -16.41 -17.27 1.17
C THR A 255 -16.23 -17.67 -0.31
N SER A 256 -17.30 -17.99 -1.02
CA SER A 256 -17.28 -18.24 -2.47
C SER A 256 -17.31 -16.95 -3.31
N ILE A 257 -17.47 -15.79 -2.70
CA ILE A 257 -17.45 -14.50 -3.39
C ILE A 257 -16.05 -13.89 -3.21
N ASP A 258 -15.26 -13.93 -4.26
CA ASP A 258 -13.99 -13.19 -4.37
C ASP A 258 -14.20 -11.83 -5.07
N GLY A 259 -13.11 -11.04 -5.21
CA GLY A 259 -13.18 -9.72 -5.79
C GLY A 259 -13.65 -9.70 -7.25
N ASP A 260 -13.25 -10.69 -8.06
CA ASP A 260 -13.65 -10.79 -9.46
C ASP A 260 -15.13 -11.15 -9.60
N ILE A 261 -15.60 -12.10 -8.80
CA ILE A 261 -17.02 -12.48 -8.75
C ILE A 261 -17.89 -11.31 -8.28
N ALA A 262 -17.50 -10.64 -7.18
CA ALA A 262 -18.26 -9.50 -6.65
C ALA A 262 -18.38 -8.37 -7.68
N LYS A 263 -17.27 -8.02 -8.35
CA LYS A 263 -17.23 -7.01 -9.42
C LYS A 263 -18.13 -7.39 -10.59
N GLU A 264 -18.00 -8.63 -11.12
CA GLU A 264 -18.81 -9.11 -12.24
C GLU A 264 -20.32 -9.10 -11.90
N LYS A 265 -20.68 -9.57 -10.70
CA LYS A 265 -22.06 -9.62 -10.24
C LYS A 265 -22.67 -8.23 -10.07
N PHE A 266 -21.92 -7.27 -9.51
CA PHE A 266 -22.38 -5.89 -9.40
C PHE A 266 -22.55 -5.24 -10.78
N ALA A 267 -21.58 -5.37 -11.67
CA ALA A 267 -21.65 -4.86 -13.04
C ALA A 267 -22.79 -5.47 -13.86
N SER A 268 -23.19 -6.72 -13.55
CA SER A 268 -24.35 -7.37 -14.18
C SER A 268 -25.70 -6.92 -13.61
N GLY A 269 -25.73 -6.07 -12.58
CA GLY A 269 -26.95 -5.64 -11.91
C GLY A 269 -27.56 -6.70 -10.98
N ASP A 270 -26.79 -7.73 -10.62
CA ASP A 270 -27.23 -8.83 -9.77
C ASP A 270 -27.27 -8.46 -8.26
N SER A 271 -26.83 -7.24 -7.91
CA SER A 271 -26.93 -6.66 -6.56
C SER A 271 -27.11 -5.15 -6.61
N PRO A 272 -27.91 -4.56 -5.70
CA PRO A 272 -27.98 -3.10 -5.57
C PRO A 272 -26.82 -2.47 -4.82
N PHE A 273 -26.03 -3.25 -4.07
CA PHE A 273 -24.98 -2.75 -3.21
C PHE A 273 -23.68 -3.54 -3.36
N PHE A 274 -22.55 -2.83 -3.37
CA PHE A 274 -21.22 -3.42 -3.37
C PHE A 274 -20.28 -2.63 -2.46
N LEU A 275 -19.84 -3.24 -1.36
CA LEU A 275 -18.79 -2.66 -0.50
C LEU A 275 -17.42 -2.91 -1.15
N THR A 276 -16.80 -1.85 -1.64
CA THR A 276 -15.50 -1.93 -2.33
C THR A 276 -14.79 -0.58 -2.36
N GLY A 277 -13.64 -0.53 -2.98
CA GLY A 277 -12.87 0.69 -3.18
C GLY A 277 -13.01 1.29 -4.59
N PRO A 278 -12.34 2.41 -4.86
CA PRO A 278 -12.44 3.16 -6.10
C PRO A 278 -12.03 2.36 -7.34
N TRP A 279 -11.21 1.32 -7.18
CA TRP A 279 -10.74 0.46 -8.26
C TRP A 279 -11.82 -0.36 -8.99
N ASN A 280 -13.06 -0.38 -8.49
CA ASN A 280 -14.18 -1.05 -9.13
C ASN A 280 -15.23 -0.08 -9.70
N VAL A 281 -14.99 1.24 -9.61
CA VAL A 281 -15.90 2.27 -10.15
C VAL A 281 -15.99 2.17 -11.67
N GLU A 282 -14.85 2.06 -12.37
CA GLU A 282 -14.81 1.93 -13.84
C GLU A 282 -15.69 0.77 -14.34
N ALA A 283 -15.67 -0.39 -13.66
CA ALA A 283 -16.47 -1.53 -14.06
C ALA A 283 -17.98 -1.30 -13.91
N ALA A 284 -18.40 -0.45 -12.97
CA ALA A 284 -19.79 -0.07 -12.80
C ALA A 284 -20.21 0.98 -13.85
N GLU A 285 -19.33 1.92 -14.17
CA GLU A 285 -19.54 2.93 -15.22
C GLU A 285 -19.61 2.29 -16.61
N ASP A 286 -18.69 1.36 -16.92
CA ASP A 286 -18.70 0.60 -18.18
C ASP A 286 -19.97 -0.24 -18.38
N ALA A 287 -20.62 -0.60 -17.29
CA ALA A 287 -21.89 -1.32 -17.29
C ALA A 287 -23.12 -0.40 -17.30
N ASP A 288 -22.95 0.91 -17.48
CA ASP A 288 -24.01 1.93 -17.45
C ASP A 288 -24.83 1.91 -16.14
N ILE A 289 -24.22 1.52 -14.99
CA ILE A 289 -24.89 1.57 -13.68
C ILE A 289 -25.05 3.04 -13.25
N ASN A 290 -26.26 3.40 -12.82
CA ASN A 290 -26.53 4.67 -12.16
C ASN A 290 -25.92 4.66 -10.74
N LEU A 291 -24.60 4.92 -10.72
CA LEU A 291 -23.76 4.72 -9.54
C LEU A 291 -23.85 5.88 -8.56
N GLU A 292 -24.05 5.56 -7.29
CA GLU A 292 -23.88 6.45 -6.15
C GLU A 292 -22.87 5.84 -5.19
N ILE A 293 -22.11 6.68 -4.49
CA ILE A 293 -21.10 6.28 -3.52
C ILE A 293 -21.50 6.82 -2.17
N ASP A 294 -21.81 5.91 -1.25
CA ASP A 294 -22.41 6.21 0.04
C ASP A 294 -21.46 5.86 1.21
N PRO A 295 -21.66 6.48 2.39
CA PRO A 295 -21.08 6.00 3.63
C PRO A 295 -21.42 4.54 3.89
N ILE A 296 -20.51 3.82 4.55
CA ILE A 296 -20.70 2.40 4.89
C ILE A 296 -21.69 2.30 6.06
N PRO A 297 -22.77 1.51 5.94
CA PRO A 297 -23.77 1.39 6.99
C PRO A 297 -23.22 0.66 8.22
N SER A 298 -23.65 1.09 9.41
CA SER A 298 -23.27 0.46 10.66
C SER A 298 -23.89 -0.93 10.84
N ALA A 299 -23.09 -1.91 11.28
CA ALA A 299 -23.56 -3.22 11.69
C ALA A 299 -23.64 -3.36 13.23
N GLY A 300 -22.72 -2.74 13.96
CA GLY A 300 -22.61 -2.86 15.42
C GLY A 300 -23.22 -1.71 16.21
N GLY A 301 -23.68 -0.64 15.54
CA GLY A 301 -24.32 0.51 16.17
C GLY A 301 -23.41 1.74 16.33
N GLU A 302 -22.08 1.60 16.22
CA GLU A 302 -21.15 2.72 16.09
C GLU A 302 -20.91 3.04 14.59
N GLU A 303 -20.18 4.11 14.30
CA GLU A 303 -19.84 4.50 12.93
C GLU A 303 -18.91 3.48 12.28
N ALA A 304 -19.23 3.08 11.06
CA ALA A 304 -18.37 2.17 10.28
C ALA A 304 -17.22 2.95 9.67
N GLN A 305 -16.00 2.70 10.15
CA GLN A 305 -14.78 3.40 9.76
C GLN A 305 -13.91 2.48 8.88
N PRO A 306 -13.78 2.76 7.57
CA PRO A 306 -12.88 1.98 6.73
C PRO A 306 -11.41 2.30 7.04
N PHE A 307 -10.51 1.40 6.67
CA PHE A 307 -9.10 1.77 6.56
C PHE A 307 -8.92 2.83 5.46
N VAL A 308 -8.08 3.83 5.78
CA VAL A 308 -7.47 4.71 4.78
C VAL A 308 -6.08 4.19 4.48
N ALA A 309 -5.87 3.78 3.24
CA ALA A 309 -4.61 3.23 2.77
C ALA A 309 -3.88 4.21 1.84
N VAL A 310 -2.56 4.09 1.77
CA VAL A 310 -1.72 4.78 0.81
C VAL A 310 -1.02 3.74 -0.06
N GLN A 311 -1.14 3.90 -1.36
CA GLN A 311 -0.46 3.08 -2.34
C GLN A 311 0.81 3.79 -2.83
N GLY A 312 1.88 3.04 -3.01
CA GLY A 312 3.15 3.60 -3.45
C GLY A 312 4.08 2.57 -4.09
N PHE A 313 5.27 3.03 -4.41
CA PHE A 313 6.30 2.20 -5.02
C PHE A 313 7.53 2.17 -4.13
N PHE A 314 8.04 0.97 -3.86
CA PHE A 314 9.21 0.71 -3.01
C PHE A 314 10.41 0.31 -3.86
N VAL A 315 11.60 0.74 -3.42
CA VAL A 315 12.87 0.34 -4.05
C VAL A 315 13.45 -0.86 -3.30
N SER A 316 13.78 -1.90 -4.05
CA SER A 316 14.41 -3.12 -3.51
C SER A 316 15.78 -2.83 -2.90
N ALA A 317 16.05 -3.38 -1.71
CA ALA A 317 17.37 -3.32 -1.08
C ALA A 317 18.46 -4.07 -1.88
N LYS A 318 18.10 -4.80 -2.93
CA LYS A 318 19.03 -5.56 -3.78
C LYS A 318 19.17 -4.99 -5.20
N THR A 319 18.55 -3.84 -5.50
CA THR A 319 18.77 -3.20 -6.80
C THR A 319 20.22 -2.77 -6.97
N GLU A 320 20.78 -3.03 -8.13
CA GLU A 320 22.09 -2.50 -8.53
C GLU A 320 21.98 -1.14 -9.24
N ASN A 321 20.73 -0.68 -9.46
CA ASN A 321 20.39 0.52 -10.24
C ASN A 321 19.67 1.59 -9.40
N LEU A 322 20.09 1.79 -8.15
CA LEU A 322 19.39 2.68 -7.19
C LEU A 322 19.09 4.08 -7.75
N LEU A 323 20.08 4.72 -8.39
CA LEU A 323 19.90 6.06 -8.96
C LEU A 323 18.80 6.09 -10.02
N ALA A 324 18.82 5.13 -10.95
CA ALA A 324 17.80 5.04 -12.00
C ALA A 324 16.42 4.69 -11.42
N ALA A 325 16.35 3.81 -10.42
CA ALA A 325 15.11 3.46 -9.74
C ALA A 325 14.52 4.67 -9.01
N THR A 326 15.35 5.40 -8.27
CA THR A 326 14.91 6.63 -7.57
C THR A 326 14.45 7.68 -8.56
N GLU A 327 15.22 7.91 -9.63
CA GLU A 327 14.86 8.89 -10.68
C GLU A 327 13.53 8.53 -11.37
N PHE A 328 13.34 7.26 -11.72
CA PHE A 328 12.09 6.79 -12.32
C PHE A 328 10.90 7.03 -11.37
N LEU A 329 11.04 6.69 -10.10
CA LEU A 329 9.97 6.90 -9.12
C LEU A 329 9.68 8.38 -8.84
N THR A 330 10.71 9.20 -8.62
CA THR A 330 10.51 10.57 -8.18
C THR A 330 10.17 11.55 -9.31
N ASN A 331 10.69 11.32 -10.53
CA ASN A 331 10.54 12.25 -11.65
C ASN A 331 9.48 11.81 -12.68
N TYR A 332 9.09 10.53 -12.69
CA TYR A 332 8.07 10.02 -13.60
C TYR A 332 6.84 9.56 -12.83
N ILE A 333 6.94 8.57 -11.95
CA ILE A 333 5.76 8.07 -11.22
C ILE A 333 5.22 9.10 -10.23
N GLY A 334 6.08 9.91 -9.61
CA GLY A 334 5.70 10.93 -8.63
C GLY A 334 5.22 12.25 -9.22
N ASN A 335 5.29 12.46 -10.53
CA ASN A 335 4.90 13.72 -11.14
C ASN A 335 3.37 13.85 -11.29
N GLU A 336 2.89 15.07 -11.54
CA GLU A 336 1.46 15.39 -11.70
C GLU A 336 0.83 14.61 -12.84
N GLU A 337 1.48 14.53 -14.01
CA GLU A 337 0.95 13.93 -15.23
C GLU A 337 0.65 12.44 -15.03
N VAL A 338 1.66 11.66 -14.60
CA VAL A 338 1.51 10.21 -14.40
C VAL A 338 0.54 9.88 -13.25
N GLN A 339 0.51 10.69 -12.19
CA GLN A 339 -0.47 10.45 -11.12
C GLN A 339 -1.89 10.84 -11.52
N THR A 340 -2.06 11.79 -12.44
CA THR A 340 -3.37 12.06 -13.06
C THR A 340 -3.81 10.89 -13.93
N GLU A 341 -2.94 10.34 -14.77
CA GLU A 341 -3.24 9.16 -15.58
C GLU A 341 -3.54 7.91 -14.73
N LEU A 342 -2.80 7.70 -13.64
CA LEU A 342 -3.08 6.61 -12.68
C LEU A 342 -4.44 6.78 -12.00
N TYR A 343 -4.84 8.03 -11.75
CA TYR A 343 -6.18 8.33 -11.26
C TYR A 343 -7.25 8.02 -12.32
N GLU A 344 -7.09 8.49 -13.56
CA GLU A 344 -8.04 8.27 -14.65
C GLU A 344 -8.32 6.79 -14.93
N VAL A 345 -7.33 5.91 -14.70
CA VAL A 345 -7.47 4.45 -14.89
C VAL A 345 -7.98 3.74 -13.62
N GLY A 346 -7.62 4.22 -12.45
CA GLY A 346 -7.83 3.49 -11.20
C GLY A 346 -8.80 4.15 -10.21
N ASN A 347 -9.31 5.35 -10.53
CA ASN A 347 -10.21 6.17 -9.71
C ASN A 347 -9.72 6.42 -8.27
N ARG A 348 -8.40 6.25 -8.01
CA ARG A 348 -7.81 6.48 -6.68
C ARG A 348 -7.37 7.93 -6.55
N PRO A 349 -7.78 8.64 -5.48
CA PRO A 349 -7.30 10.00 -5.22
C PRO A 349 -5.76 10.10 -5.29
N PRO A 350 -5.20 10.97 -6.15
CA PRO A 350 -3.75 11.11 -6.29
C PRO A 350 -3.06 11.55 -5.01
N ALA A 351 -1.86 11.03 -4.75
CA ALA A 351 -1.02 11.49 -3.64
C ALA A 351 -0.30 12.81 -3.97
N ASN A 352 -0.04 13.12 -5.24
CA ASN A 352 0.51 14.39 -5.68
C ASN A 352 -0.54 15.50 -5.53
N LYS A 353 -0.15 16.61 -4.87
CA LYS A 353 -1.07 17.72 -4.55
C LYS A 353 -1.67 18.38 -5.80
N ALA A 354 -0.89 18.54 -6.88
CA ALA A 354 -1.37 19.18 -8.10
C ALA A 354 -2.36 18.27 -8.85
N ALA A 355 -2.04 16.98 -8.98
CA ALA A 355 -2.95 15.99 -9.56
C ALA A 355 -4.26 15.87 -8.74
N PHE A 356 -4.16 15.87 -7.40
CA PHE A 356 -5.34 15.85 -6.53
C PHE A 356 -6.20 17.12 -6.70
N GLU A 357 -5.59 18.31 -6.77
CA GLU A 357 -6.34 19.55 -6.99
C GLU A 357 -7.06 19.58 -8.35
N ALA A 358 -6.49 18.94 -9.36
CA ALA A 358 -7.14 18.78 -10.68
C ALA A 358 -8.32 17.79 -10.60
N ALA A 359 -8.17 16.71 -9.85
CA ALA A 359 -9.16 15.63 -9.73
C ALA A 359 -10.28 15.92 -8.70
N LYS A 360 -10.08 16.82 -7.74
CA LYS A 360 -11.01 17.04 -6.61
C LYS A 360 -12.42 17.51 -6.96
N SER A 361 -12.66 17.95 -8.21
CA SER A 361 -13.99 18.31 -8.69
C SER A 361 -14.78 17.12 -9.22
N ASP A 362 -14.14 15.96 -9.32
CA ASP A 362 -14.78 14.70 -9.67
C ASP A 362 -15.67 14.22 -8.53
N GLU A 363 -16.91 13.83 -8.85
CA GLU A 363 -17.91 13.41 -7.86
C GLU A 363 -17.46 12.12 -7.14
N THR A 364 -16.77 11.22 -7.85
CA THR A 364 -16.20 9.98 -7.29
C THR A 364 -15.15 10.28 -6.22
N ILE A 365 -14.18 11.15 -6.53
CA ILE A 365 -13.15 11.60 -5.58
C ILE A 365 -13.76 12.25 -4.35
N ALA A 366 -14.74 13.14 -4.57
CA ALA A 366 -15.43 13.84 -3.48
C ALA A 366 -16.14 12.85 -2.55
N ALA A 367 -16.87 11.88 -3.11
CA ALA A 367 -17.62 10.90 -2.35
C ALA A 367 -16.72 9.94 -1.55
N PHE A 368 -15.67 9.37 -2.17
CA PHE A 368 -14.68 8.56 -1.43
C PHE A 368 -13.95 9.38 -0.37
N GLY A 369 -13.63 10.66 -0.67
CA GLY A 369 -13.02 11.57 0.29
C GLY A 369 -13.90 11.87 1.51
N GLU A 370 -15.21 12.00 1.33
CA GLU A 370 -16.18 12.18 2.42
C GLU A 370 -16.21 10.94 3.35
N VAL A 371 -16.27 9.74 2.77
CA VAL A 371 -16.22 8.49 3.54
C VAL A 371 -14.86 8.33 4.23
N GLY A 372 -13.76 8.58 3.51
CA GLY A 372 -12.40 8.46 4.03
C GLY A 372 -12.07 9.47 5.13
N ALA A 373 -12.77 10.62 5.20
CA ALA A 373 -12.57 11.60 6.27
C ALA A 373 -12.89 11.04 7.67
N ASN A 374 -13.75 10.03 7.75
CA ASN A 374 -14.08 9.30 8.97
C ASN A 374 -13.31 7.99 9.10
N GLY A 375 -12.45 7.67 8.13
CA GLY A 375 -11.67 6.43 8.11
C GLY A 375 -10.50 6.45 9.07
N VAL A 376 -9.93 5.28 9.29
CA VAL A 376 -8.80 5.04 10.18
C VAL A 376 -7.55 4.77 9.33
N PRO A 377 -6.43 5.48 9.54
CA PRO A 377 -5.18 5.13 8.87
C PRO A 377 -4.84 3.66 9.11
N MET A 378 -4.51 2.91 8.07
CA MET A 378 -4.12 1.51 8.23
C MET A 378 -2.76 1.44 8.93
N PRO A 379 -2.57 0.56 9.96
CA PRO A 379 -1.32 0.51 10.70
C PRO A 379 -0.14 0.10 9.83
N ASN A 380 0.91 0.94 9.76
CA ASN A 380 2.15 0.67 9.02
C ASN A 380 3.28 0.08 9.89
N ILE A 381 2.93 -0.37 11.10
CA ILE A 381 3.86 -1.00 12.04
C ILE A 381 4.13 -2.46 11.68
N PRO A 382 5.33 -3.00 12.00
CA PRO A 382 5.69 -4.39 11.66
C PRO A 382 4.74 -5.44 12.22
N GLU A 383 4.15 -5.17 13.40
CA GLU A 383 3.23 -6.06 14.11
C GLU A 383 1.93 -6.31 13.32
N MET A 384 1.56 -5.40 12.42
CA MET A 384 0.40 -5.58 11.54
C MET A 384 0.53 -6.83 10.66
N ALA A 385 1.74 -7.24 10.30
CA ALA A 385 1.98 -8.47 9.56
C ALA A 385 1.46 -9.71 10.30
N ALA A 386 1.63 -9.75 11.63
CA ALA A 386 1.11 -10.84 12.46
C ALA A 386 -0.43 -10.81 12.53
N VAL A 387 -1.04 -9.62 12.49
CA VAL A 387 -2.50 -9.49 12.44
C VAL A 387 -3.05 -10.11 11.15
N TRP A 388 -2.53 -9.70 10.00
CA TRP A 388 -2.94 -10.22 8.70
C TRP A 388 -2.81 -11.75 8.60
N GLU A 389 -1.76 -12.34 9.18
CA GLU A 389 -1.50 -13.80 9.12
C GLU A 389 -2.66 -14.63 9.69
N PHE A 390 -3.32 -14.14 10.77
CA PHE A 390 -4.33 -14.94 11.48
C PHE A 390 -5.77 -14.46 11.26
N TRP A 391 -5.97 -13.22 10.88
CA TRP A 391 -7.27 -12.55 10.87
C TRP A 391 -8.22 -13.12 9.82
N GLY A 392 -7.84 -13.09 8.53
CA GLY A 392 -8.73 -13.54 7.45
C GLY A 392 -9.16 -15.01 7.60
N VAL A 393 -8.23 -15.89 7.98
CA VAL A 393 -8.55 -17.32 8.20
C VAL A 393 -9.58 -17.48 9.33
N ALA A 394 -9.49 -16.67 10.39
CA ALA A 394 -10.48 -16.69 11.47
C ALA A 394 -11.86 -16.26 10.99
N GLU A 395 -11.94 -15.19 10.21
CA GLU A 395 -13.20 -14.73 9.59
C GLU A 395 -13.82 -15.82 8.70
N ALA A 396 -13.05 -16.39 7.79
CA ALA A 396 -13.54 -17.43 6.87
C ALA A 396 -14.03 -18.69 7.61
N GLU A 397 -13.35 -19.11 8.68
CA GLU A 397 -13.78 -20.24 9.50
C GLU A 397 -15.08 -19.94 10.27
N ILE A 398 -15.26 -18.71 10.72
CA ILE A 398 -16.47 -18.25 11.43
C ILE A 398 -17.63 -18.14 10.45
N ILE A 399 -17.48 -17.44 9.34
CA ILE A 399 -18.51 -17.24 8.30
C ILE A 399 -19.01 -18.59 7.77
N THR A 400 -18.12 -19.58 7.60
CA THR A 400 -18.50 -20.92 7.12
C THR A 400 -19.05 -21.83 8.21
N GLY A 401 -19.18 -21.39 9.47
CA GLY A 401 -19.66 -22.19 10.59
C GLY A 401 -18.71 -23.34 10.99
N LYS A 402 -17.45 -23.31 10.53
CA LYS A 402 -16.43 -24.32 10.88
C LYS A 402 -15.91 -24.17 12.31
N ALA A 403 -16.08 -23.00 12.90
CA ALA A 403 -15.60 -22.69 14.24
C ALA A 403 -16.66 -21.93 15.06
N ASP A 404 -16.63 -22.11 16.39
CA ASP A 404 -17.41 -21.29 17.31
C ASP A 404 -16.86 -19.85 17.26
N PRO A 405 -17.68 -18.82 17.00
CA PRO A 405 -17.19 -17.48 16.71
C PRO A 405 -16.38 -16.87 17.86
N ALA A 406 -16.88 -16.91 19.09
CA ALA A 406 -16.21 -16.30 20.24
C ALA A 406 -14.90 -17.03 20.60
N LYS A 407 -14.86 -18.36 20.48
CA LYS A 407 -13.64 -19.13 20.75
C LYS A 407 -12.59 -18.91 19.69
N ARG A 408 -13.01 -18.90 18.42
CA ARG A 408 -12.08 -18.74 17.29
C ARG A 408 -11.47 -17.34 17.29
N TRP A 409 -12.27 -16.31 17.58
CA TRP A 409 -11.78 -14.93 17.68
C TRP A 409 -10.78 -14.75 18.83
N LYS A 410 -11.08 -15.31 20.00
CA LYS A 410 -10.13 -15.33 21.12
C LYS A 410 -8.83 -16.06 20.77
N GLN A 411 -8.92 -17.23 20.13
CA GLN A 411 -7.74 -17.97 19.70
C GLN A 411 -6.90 -17.15 18.71
N MET A 412 -7.53 -16.49 17.76
CA MET A 412 -6.86 -15.59 16.80
C MET A 412 -6.12 -14.47 17.57
N THR A 413 -6.77 -13.81 18.51
CA THR A 413 -6.15 -12.75 19.32
C THR A 413 -4.94 -13.26 20.08
N GLU A 414 -5.04 -14.43 20.75
CA GLU A 414 -3.92 -15.06 21.47
C GLU A 414 -2.75 -15.43 20.51
N ASP A 415 -3.05 -15.87 19.29
CA ASP A 415 -2.04 -16.21 18.29
C ASP A 415 -1.32 -14.95 17.79
N ILE A 416 -2.06 -13.84 17.58
CA ILE A 416 -1.49 -12.52 17.24
C ILE A 416 -0.60 -12.00 18.36
N GLU A 417 -1.09 -11.95 19.61
CA GLU A 417 -0.30 -11.52 20.79
C GLU A 417 1.01 -12.28 20.90
N LYS A 418 0.95 -13.60 20.73
CA LYS A 418 2.14 -14.46 20.77
C LYS A 418 3.10 -14.20 19.60
N ALA A 419 2.60 -13.84 18.44
CA ALA A 419 3.43 -13.54 17.28
C ALA A 419 4.13 -12.17 17.44
N ILE A 420 3.41 -11.16 17.93
CA ILE A 420 3.94 -9.81 18.22
C ILE A 420 5.00 -9.84 19.33
N SER A 421 4.85 -10.73 20.34
CA SER A 421 5.76 -10.81 21.49
C SER A 421 7.11 -11.49 21.21
N LYS A 422 7.38 -11.96 19.99
CA LYS A 422 8.63 -12.64 19.61
C LYS A 422 9.67 -11.67 19.07
#